data_281567b088585dadb5a6a771c413a69c
#
_entry.id   281567b088585dadb5a6a771c413a69c
#
_cell.length_a   1.000
_cell.length_b   1.000
_cell.length_c   1.000
_cell.angle_alpha   90.00
_cell.angle_beta   90.00
_cell.angle_gamma   90.00
#
_symmetry.space_group_name_H-M   'P 1'
#
loop_
_entity.id
_entity.type
_entity.pdbx_description
1 polymer ?
#
loop_
_entity_poly.entity_id
_entity_poly.type
_entity_poly.pdbx_seq_one_letter_code
_entity_poly.pdbx_strand_id
1 'polypeptide(L)'
;MKRIAVLDDYQEVALSLPYWASLAGRASFDAYRDTLVDEEALVRRLQQYEIVVPIRERTRFPASLLQKLPSLELLALTGRNSGHVDVDAASARGILVTETEGSGASAIEHAIALLLALVRRIPQEDRAMRQGGWQTGLAVELSGKTLGIVGLGRIGSRVAAFGKFLAMRVLAWGPTLDDQRAAAAGARRVPLDELFRESDVVSVHLRLSERTRGIIGAEQLSFMKRSAYLVNTARGALVDEQALMAALRENRIAGAALDVYEIEPLPPGHPFRSCENVVLSPHMGFVTAEAYQLFFRQAVEAIDEYLQGKVPARALNSQMIAQRSPPGR
;
A
#
# COMPACT_ATOMS: atom_id res chain seq x y z
N MET A 1 -22.64 -3.08 25.62
CA MET A 1 -22.45 -2.37 24.33
C MET A 1 -20.96 -2.42 24.02
N LYS A 2 -20.54 -2.96 22.87
CA LYS A 2 -19.14 -3.11 22.50
C LYS A 2 -18.53 -1.76 22.10
N ARG A 3 -17.26 -1.52 22.44
CA ARG A 3 -16.52 -0.35 22.00
C ARG A 3 -15.69 -0.67 20.78
N ILE A 4 -15.82 0.14 19.74
CA ILE A 4 -15.15 -0.02 18.45
C ILE A 4 -14.19 1.15 18.24
N ALA A 5 -12.90 0.87 17.97
CA ALA A 5 -11.94 1.87 17.52
C ALA A 5 -11.71 1.74 16.02
N VAL A 6 -11.87 2.83 15.27
CA VAL A 6 -11.38 2.96 13.90
C VAL A 6 -10.05 3.70 13.94
N LEU A 7 -9.01 3.12 13.34
CA LEU A 7 -7.66 3.68 13.37
C LEU A 7 -7.27 4.31 12.05
N ASP A 8 -6.43 5.35 12.13
CA ASP A 8 -5.75 5.95 10.97
C ASP A 8 -6.71 6.61 9.97
N ASP A 9 -7.86 7.12 10.43
CA ASP A 9 -8.85 7.80 9.57
C ASP A 9 -8.44 9.25 9.28
N TYR A 10 -7.33 9.44 8.58
CA TYR A 10 -6.76 10.76 8.23
C TYR A 10 -7.76 11.67 7.50
N GLN A 11 -8.71 11.10 6.78
CA GLN A 11 -9.68 11.80 5.96
C GLN A 11 -10.99 12.10 6.69
N GLU A 12 -11.19 11.58 7.91
CA GLU A 12 -12.41 11.75 8.72
C GLU A 12 -13.68 11.25 8.04
N VAL A 13 -13.55 10.20 7.21
CA VAL A 13 -14.67 9.70 6.43
C VAL A 13 -15.26 8.40 6.98
N ALA A 14 -14.53 7.67 7.80
CA ALA A 14 -14.95 6.34 8.23
C ALA A 14 -16.34 6.35 8.87
N LEU A 15 -16.55 7.16 9.90
CA LEU A 15 -17.82 7.22 10.65
C LEU A 15 -18.92 8.02 9.92
N SER A 16 -18.60 8.76 8.86
CA SER A 16 -19.61 9.46 8.04
C SER A 16 -20.36 8.51 7.09
N LEU A 17 -19.85 7.29 6.90
CA LEU A 17 -20.46 6.30 6.02
C LEU A 17 -21.74 5.70 6.66
N PRO A 18 -22.78 5.43 5.88
CA PRO A 18 -24.09 5.06 6.42
C PRO A 18 -24.14 3.66 7.07
N TYR A 19 -23.14 2.82 6.84
CA TYR A 19 -23.13 1.43 7.28
C TYR A 19 -23.16 1.25 8.80
N TRP A 20 -22.58 2.16 9.57
CA TRP A 20 -22.51 2.12 11.03
C TRP A 20 -23.88 2.20 11.71
N ALA A 21 -24.88 2.74 11.01
CA ALA A 21 -26.25 2.81 11.53
C ALA A 21 -26.84 1.43 11.88
N SER A 22 -26.41 0.37 11.19
CA SER A 22 -26.85 -1.02 11.49
C SER A 22 -26.38 -1.50 12.86
N LEU A 23 -25.35 -0.91 13.44
CA LEU A 23 -24.78 -1.28 14.74
C LEU A 23 -25.28 -0.39 15.89
N ALA A 24 -26.20 0.55 15.62
CA ALA A 24 -26.73 1.46 16.61
C ALA A 24 -27.35 0.72 17.79
N GLY A 25 -27.08 1.19 19.02
CA GLY A 25 -27.52 0.56 20.25
C GLY A 25 -26.75 -0.70 20.69
N ARG A 26 -25.91 -1.28 19.81
CA ARG A 26 -25.07 -2.45 20.11
C ARG A 26 -23.58 -2.11 20.28
N ALA A 27 -23.12 -1.00 19.68
CA ALA A 27 -21.75 -0.55 19.77
C ALA A 27 -21.63 0.98 19.93
N SER A 28 -20.49 1.42 20.47
CA SER A 28 -20.03 2.80 20.45
C SER A 28 -18.77 2.89 19.61
N PHE A 29 -18.50 4.07 19.01
CA PHE A 29 -17.45 4.24 18.03
C PHE A 29 -16.56 5.41 18.37
N ASP A 30 -15.25 5.19 18.30
CA ASP A 30 -14.23 6.24 18.34
C ASP A 30 -13.37 6.13 17.07
N ALA A 31 -13.12 7.24 16.36
CA ALA A 31 -12.22 7.28 15.21
C ALA A 31 -10.98 8.12 15.52
N TYR A 32 -9.81 7.56 15.22
CA TYR A 32 -8.52 8.20 15.41
C TYR A 32 -7.93 8.61 14.07
N ARG A 33 -7.47 9.86 13.99
CA ARG A 33 -6.96 10.49 12.77
C ARG A 33 -5.45 10.44 12.65
N ASP A 34 -4.79 9.94 13.66
CA ASP A 34 -3.33 9.85 13.78
C ASP A 34 -2.88 8.40 13.85
N THR A 35 -1.67 8.14 13.38
CA THR A 35 -1.00 6.86 13.55
C THR A 35 -0.05 6.93 14.73
N LEU A 36 -0.18 6.00 15.67
CA LEU A 36 0.77 5.82 16.75
C LEU A 36 1.81 4.77 16.35
N VAL A 37 3.07 5.18 16.33
CA VAL A 37 4.21 4.29 16.05
C VAL A 37 4.69 3.61 17.33
N ASP A 38 4.56 4.29 18.49
CA ASP A 38 4.94 3.76 19.80
C ASP A 38 3.93 2.71 20.27
N GLU A 39 4.40 1.49 20.53
CA GLU A 39 3.56 0.37 20.94
C GLU A 39 2.84 0.62 22.27
N GLU A 40 3.52 1.24 23.25
CA GLU A 40 2.92 1.50 24.56
C GLU A 40 1.81 2.57 24.48
N ALA A 41 1.98 3.59 23.63
CA ALA A 41 0.93 4.56 23.37
C ALA A 41 -0.27 3.90 22.68
N LEU A 42 -0.02 2.96 21.75
CA LEU A 42 -1.07 2.21 21.07
C LEU A 42 -1.82 1.28 22.05
N VAL A 43 -1.11 0.62 22.98
CA VAL A 43 -1.72 -0.17 24.07
C VAL A 43 -2.64 0.70 24.91
N ARG A 44 -2.16 1.86 25.40
CA ARG A 44 -2.98 2.79 26.20
C ARG A 44 -4.24 3.24 25.46
N ARG A 45 -4.14 3.43 24.14
CA ARG A 45 -5.30 3.78 23.30
C ARG A 45 -6.29 2.63 23.18
N LEU A 46 -5.80 1.40 22.97
CA LEU A 46 -6.63 0.27 22.52
C LEU A 46 -7.10 -0.67 23.64
N GLN A 47 -6.51 -0.66 24.84
CA GLN A 47 -6.78 -1.62 25.91
C GLN A 47 -8.25 -1.77 26.32
N GLN A 48 -9.08 -0.77 26.02
CA GLN A 48 -10.51 -0.73 26.39
C GLN A 48 -11.46 -1.09 25.24
N TYR A 49 -10.94 -1.38 24.04
CA TYR A 49 -11.76 -1.70 22.87
C TYR A 49 -11.83 -3.20 22.66
N GLU A 50 -13.05 -3.68 22.42
CA GLU A 50 -13.28 -5.08 22.06
C GLU A 50 -13.14 -5.31 20.55
N ILE A 51 -13.36 -4.27 19.73
CA ILE A 51 -13.29 -4.36 18.28
C ILE A 51 -12.38 -3.22 17.77
N VAL A 52 -11.46 -3.56 16.88
CA VAL A 52 -10.60 -2.57 16.23
C VAL A 52 -10.70 -2.72 14.72
N VAL A 53 -10.88 -1.60 14.04
CA VAL A 53 -10.95 -1.48 12.58
C VAL A 53 -9.75 -0.67 12.09
N PRO A 54 -8.62 -1.31 11.75
CA PRO A 54 -7.47 -0.60 11.20
C PRO A 54 -7.70 -0.28 9.73
N ILE A 55 -7.32 0.92 9.30
CA ILE A 55 -7.35 1.29 7.89
C ILE A 55 -6.07 0.81 7.21
N ARG A 56 -6.21 -0.30 6.48
CA ARG A 56 -5.14 -0.98 5.76
C ARG A 56 -4.00 -1.41 6.70
N GLU A 57 -2.78 -1.39 6.22
CA GLU A 57 -1.58 -1.75 6.96
C GLU A 57 -0.88 -0.59 7.69
N ARG A 58 -1.60 0.51 7.95
CA ARG A 58 -1.06 1.71 8.63
C ARG A 58 -0.63 1.41 10.06
N THR A 59 -1.44 0.65 10.78
CA THR A 59 -1.10 0.13 12.12
C THR A 59 -0.76 -1.36 12.03
N ARG A 60 0.33 -1.77 12.68
CA ARG A 60 0.74 -3.18 12.78
C ARG A 60 0.25 -3.79 14.10
N PHE A 61 -0.11 -5.08 14.05
CA PHE A 61 -0.54 -5.86 15.20
C PHE A 61 0.36 -7.10 15.37
N PRO A 62 1.60 -6.92 15.85
CA PRO A 62 2.50 -8.04 16.18
C PRO A 62 2.02 -8.76 17.44
N ALA A 63 2.59 -9.94 17.70
CA ALA A 63 2.29 -10.73 18.91
C ALA A 63 2.47 -9.92 20.21
N SER A 64 3.50 -9.07 20.28
CA SER A 64 3.79 -8.22 21.43
C SER A 64 2.64 -7.27 21.77
N LEU A 65 2.05 -6.61 20.77
CA LEU A 65 0.90 -5.73 20.95
C LEU A 65 -0.35 -6.53 21.30
N LEU A 66 -0.64 -7.59 20.54
CA LEU A 66 -1.84 -8.40 20.76
C LEU A 66 -1.90 -8.97 22.19
N GLN A 67 -0.76 -9.35 22.78
CA GLN A 67 -0.69 -9.84 24.16
C GLN A 67 -1.09 -8.78 25.21
N LYS A 68 -0.91 -7.50 24.91
CA LYS A 68 -1.20 -6.37 25.80
C LYS A 68 -2.62 -5.81 25.67
N LEU A 69 -3.46 -6.38 24.79
CA LEU A 69 -4.83 -5.93 24.55
C LEU A 69 -5.86 -6.94 25.09
N PRO A 70 -6.10 -6.98 26.42
CA PRO A 70 -6.89 -8.05 27.03
C PRO A 70 -8.37 -8.04 26.62
N SER A 71 -8.91 -6.89 26.25
CA SER A 71 -10.31 -6.74 25.85
C SER A 71 -10.56 -7.04 24.37
N LEU A 72 -9.51 -7.09 23.54
CA LEU A 72 -9.67 -7.23 22.09
C LEU A 72 -10.21 -8.61 21.71
N GLU A 73 -11.31 -8.62 20.99
CA GLU A 73 -12.03 -9.82 20.55
C GLU A 73 -12.06 -9.94 19.02
N LEU A 74 -12.08 -8.79 18.29
CA LEU A 74 -12.19 -8.76 16.83
C LEU A 74 -11.28 -7.69 16.22
N LEU A 75 -10.48 -8.09 15.23
CA LEU A 75 -9.81 -7.20 14.29
C LEU A 75 -10.55 -7.27 12.94
N ALA A 76 -11.27 -6.21 12.60
CA ALA A 76 -11.99 -6.11 11.32
C ALA A 76 -11.16 -5.29 10.32
N LEU A 77 -10.31 -5.97 9.54
CA LEU A 77 -9.36 -5.34 8.63
C LEU A 77 -10.05 -4.71 7.43
N THR A 78 -9.63 -3.52 7.03
CA THR A 78 -10.00 -2.94 5.75
C THR A 78 -8.98 -3.35 4.67
N GLY A 79 -9.41 -4.19 3.74
CA GLY A 79 -8.55 -4.87 2.76
C GLY A 79 -7.96 -6.17 3.30
N ARG A 80 -7.11 -6.81 2.51
CA ARG A 80 -6.50 -8.10 2.86
C ARG A 80 -5.33 -7.93 3.82
N ASN A 81 -5.15 -8.92 4.69
CA ASN A 81 -3.95 -8.97 5.52
C ASN A 81 -2.69 -9.09 4.65
N SER A 82 -1.80 -8.12 4.77
CA SER A 82 -0.50 -8.07 4.06
C SER A 82 0.69 -8.41 4.99
N GLY A 83 0.42 -9.13 6.09
CA GLY A 83 1.43 -9.47 7.11
C GLY A 83 1.59 -8.40 8.19
N HIS A 84 0.66 -7.44 8.28
CA HIS A 84 0.64 -6.43 9.34
C HIS A 84 -0.06 -6.93 10.61
N VAL A 85 -0.81 -8.01 10.55
CA VAL A 85 -1.41 -8.70 11.69
C VAL A 85 -0.80 -10.10 11.82
N ASP A 86 -0.30 -10.43 13.01
CA ASP A 86 0.09 -11.78 13.39
C ASP A 86 -1.18 -12.60 13.68
N VAL A 87 -1.66 -13.31 12.66
CA VAL A 87 -2.91 -14.10 12.73
C VAL A 87 -2.78 -15.28 13.70
N ASP A 88 -1.59 -15.86 13.81
CA ASP A 88 -1.34 -16.98 14.72
C ASP A 88 -1.40 -16.53 16.18
N ALA A 89 -0.77 -15.38 16.48
CA ALA A 89 -0.84 -14.77 17.81
C ALA A 89 -2.27 -14.32 18.16
N ALA A 90 -3.00 -13.74 17.22
CA ALA A 90 -4.42 -13.39 17.39
C ALA A 90 -5.25 -14.63 17.71
N SER A 91 -5.06 -15.72 16.94
CA SER A 91 -5.77 -16.99 17.14
C SER A 91 -5.46 -17.63 18.49
N ALA A 92 -4.19 -17.55 18.94
CA ALA A 92 -3.78 -18.05 20.24
C ALA A 92 -4.50 -17.37 21.40
N ARG A 93 -4.95 -16.12 21.21
CA ARG A 93 -5.70 -15.31 22.14
C ARG A 93 -7.22 -15.36 21.97
N GLY A 94 -7.72 -16.11 21.00
CA GLY A 94 -9.13 -16.14 20.65
C GLY A 94 -9.63 -14.86 19.95
N ILE A 95 -8.70 -14.00 19.47
CA ILE A 95 -9.06 -12.79 18.72
C ILE A 95 -9.40 -13.19 17.28
N LEU A 96 -10.62 -12.89 16.88
CA LEU A 96 -11.06 -13.13 15.51
C LEU A 96 -10.49 -12.06 14.58
N VAL A 97 -10.02 -12.47 13.39
CA VAL A 97 -9.50 -11.58 12.38
C VAL A 97 -10.33 -11.73 11.11
N THR A 98 -10.91 -10.64 10.62
CA THR A 98 -11.62 -10.62 9.34
C THR A 98 -10.92 -9.71 8.35
N GLU A 99 -11.14 -9.91 7.05
CA GLU A 99 -10.60 -9.06 6.01
C GLU A 99 -11.68 -8.62 5.02
N THR A 100 -11.41 -7.57 4.25
CA THR A 100 -12.29 -7.13 3.18
C THR A 100 -11.63 -7.24 1.81
N GLU A 101 -12.41 -7.16 0.77
CA GLU A 101 -11.89 -7.05 -0.59
C GLU A 101 -11.27 -5.66 -0.81
N GLY A 102 -10.44 -5.54 -1.84
CA GLY A 102 -9.94 -4.26 -2.34
C GLY A 102 -10.36 -4.04 -3.77
N SER A 103 -10.65 -2.80 -4.16
CA SER A 103 -11.09 -2.48 -5.53
C SER A 103 -10.06 -2.85 -6.59
N GLY A 104 -8.77 -2.74 -6.28
CA GLY A 104 -7.68 -3.04 -7.19
C GLY A 104 -7.54 -2.08 -8.38
N ALA A 105 -8.58 -1.35 -8.73
CA ALA A 105 -8.55 -0.32 -9.78
C ALA A 105 -7.78 0.92 -9.30
N SER A 106 -8.05 1.38 -8.09
CA SER A 106 -7.45 2.58 -7.51
C SER A 106 -5.92 2.57 -7.53
N ALA A 107 -5.30 1.44 -7.16
CA ALA A 107 -3.84 1.32 -7.17
C ALA A 107 -3.25 1.33 -8.59
N ILE A 108 -3.98 0.84 -9.58
CA ILE A 108 -3.57 0.89 -11.00
C ILE A 108 -3.61 2.33 -11.50
N GLU A 109 -4.73 3.01 -11.27
CA GLU A 109 -4.96 4.40 -11.68
C GLU A 109 -3.94 5.33 -11.03
N HIS A 110 -3.68 5.13 -9.73
CA HIS A 110 -2.70 5.91 -8.98
C HIS A 110 -1.26 5.71 -9.49
N ALA A 111 -0.86 4.47 -9.81
CA ALA A 111 0.45 4.20 -10.39
C ALA A 111 0.64 4.89 -11.75
N ILE A 112 -0.38 4.87 -12.60
CA ILE A 112 -0.39 5.56 -13.89
C ILE A 112 -0.35 7.08 -13.69
N ALA A 113 -1.15 7.60 -12.78
CA ALA A 113 -1.19 9.03 -12.47
C ALA A 113 0.17 9.55 -11.99
N LEU A 114 0.83 8.82 -11.06
CA LEU A 114 2.16 9.19 -10.57
C LEU A 114 3.23 9.11 -11.66
N LEU A 115 3.19 8.06 -12.51
CA LEU A 115 4.08 7.95 -13.65
C LEU A 115 3.96 9.17 -14.55
N LEU A 116 2.75 9.52 -14.95
CA LEU A 116 2.50 10.68 -15.81
C LEU A 116 2.84 12.01 -15.11
N ALA A 117 2.47 12.16 -13.84
CA ALA A 117 2.80 13.35 -13.06
C ALA A 117 4.31 13.61 -13.00
N LEU A 118 5.10 12.55 -12.83
CA LEU A 118 6.56 12.61 -12.79
C LEU A 118 7.15 13.03 -14.14
N VAL A 119 6.88 12.28 -15.21
CA VAL A 119 7.52 12.51 -16.52
C VAL A 119 7.03 13.78 -17.20
N ARG A 120 5.79 14.23 -16.89
CA ARG A 120 5.21 15.47 -17.40
C ARG A 120 5.44 16.67 -16.48
N ARG A 121 6.16 16.49 -15.35
CA ARG A 121 6.49 17.54 -14.37
C ARG A 121 5.27 18.28 -13.80
N ILE A 122 4.10 17.62 -13.75
CA ILE A 122 2.84 18.27 -13.37
C ILE A 122 2.92 18.98 -12.00
N PRO A 123 3.44 18.34 -10.92
CA PRO A 123 3.52 19.00 -9.60
C PRO A 123 4.47 20.22 -9.59
N GLN A 124 5.55 20.16 -10.36
CA GLN A 124 6.53 21.25 -10.45
C GLN A 124 5.93 22.44 -11.19
N GLU A 125 5.28 22.20 -12.34
CA GLU A 125 4.67 23.26 -13.15
C GLU A 125 3.44 23.87 -12.46
N ASP A 126 2.60 23.06 -11.75
CA ASP A 126 1.50 23.59 -10.94
C ASP A 126 2.02 24.52 -9.83
N ARG A 127 3.09 24.10 -9.12
CA ARG A 127 3.72 24.93 -8.09
C ARG A 127 4.25 26.23 -8.67
N ALA A 128 4.97 26.17 -9.79
CA ALA A 128 5.49 27.34 -10.47
C ALA A 128 4.39 28.31 -10.89
N MET A 129 3.31 27.81 -11.49
CA MET A 129 2.14 28.62 -11.88
C MET A 129 1.52 29.35 -10.69
N ARG A 130 1.34 28.67 -9.55
CA ARG A 130 0.78 29.31 -8.32
C ARG A 130 1.70 30.37 -7.73
N GLN A 131 3.00 30.30 -8.03
CA GLN A 131 4.03 31.28 -7.62
C GLN A 131 4.26 32.37 -8.67
N GLY A 132 3.45 32.45 -9.74
CA GLY A 132 3.57 33.43 -10.80
C GLY A 132 4.60 33.11 -11.88
N GLY A 133 5.17 31.89 -11.87
CA GLY A 133 6.08 31.40 -12.90
C GLY A 133 5.36 30.86 -14.13
N TRP A 134 6.13 30.52 -15.16
CA TRP A 134 5.65 30.00 -16.44
C TRP A 134 6.68 29.07 -17.08
N GLN A 135 6.31 27.82 -17.42
CA GLN A 135 7.13 26.82 -18.15
C GLN A 135 8.57 26.71 -17.63
N THR A 136 8.74 26.00 -16.51
CA THR A 136 10.05 25.95 -15.81
C THR A 136 11.00 24.88 -16.32
N GLY A 137 10.52 23.93 -17.15
CA GLY A 137 11.36 22.87 -17.67
C GLY A 137 10.70 22.04 -18.77
N LEU A 138 11.51 21.15 -19.35
CA LEU A 138 11.04 20.24 -20.41
C LEU A 138 10.52 18.93 -19.79
N ALA A 139 9.34 18.52 -20.20
CA ALA A 139 8.76 17.22 -19.92
C ALA A 139 9.31 16.14 -20.85
N VAL A 140 9.07 14.87 -20.51
CA VAL A 140 9.51 13.72 -21.29
C VAL A 140 8.31 13.11 -22.03
N GLU A 141 8.50 12.82 -23.31
CA GLU A 141 7.57 12.04 -24.12
C GLU A 141 7.85 10.55 -23.94
N LEU A 142 6.81 9.73 -23.78
CA LEU A 142 6.93 8.29 -23.50
C LEU A 142 6.88 7.42 -24.76
N SER A 143 6.31 7.89 -25.86
CA SER A 143 6.23 7.15 -27.12
C SER A 143 7.62 6.70 -27.60
N GLY A 144 7.74 5.43 -27.97
CA GLY A 144 9.00 4.81 -28.38
C GLY A 144 9.98 4.48 -27.27
N LYS A 145 9.72 4.90 -26.02
CA LYS A 145 10.57 4.59 -24.84
C LYS A 145 10.26 3.22 -24.26
N THR A 146 11.09 2.79 -23.32
CA THR A 146 10.99 1.48 -22.68
C THR A 146 10.44 1.62 -21.26
N LEU A 147 9.37 0.88 -20.96
CA LEU A 147 8.80 0.71 -19.63
C LEU A 147 9.23 -0.65 -19.05
N GLY A 148 9.97 -0.66 -17.96
CA GLY A 148 10.32 -1.83 -17.19
C GLY A 148 9.31 -2.07 -16.06
N ILE A 149 8.69 -3.24 -16.03
CA ILE A 149 7.74 -3.65 -14.99
C ILE A 149 8.41 -4.65 -14.04
N VAL A 150 8.69 -4.23 -12.81
CA VAL A 150 9.20 -5.11 -11.75
C VAL A 150 8.01 -5.69 -11.00
N GLY A 151 7.59 -6.90 -11.39
CA GLY A 151 6.41 -7.58 -10.84
C GLY A 151 5.18 -7.52 -11.76
N LEU A 152 5.07 -8.45 -12.71
CA LEU A 152 3.96 -8.55 -13.67
C LEU A 152 2.77 -9.33 -13.08
N GLY A 153 2.23 -8.86 -11.95
CA GLY A 153 0.99 -9.32 -11.34
C GLY A 153 -0.23 -8.53 -11.83
N ARG A 154 -1.33 -8.59 -11.09
CA ARG A 154 -2.60 -7.91 -11.44
C ARG A 154 -2.41 -6.41 -11.75
N ILE A 155 -1.67 -5.68 -10.93
CA ILE A 155 -1.41 -4.24 -11.12
C ILE A 155 -0.40 -4.04 -12.26
N GLY A 156 0.75 -4.71 -12.20
CA GLY A 156 1.80 -4.56 -13.20
C GLY A 156 1.35 -4.87 -14.63
N SER A 157 0.48 -5.87 -14.84
CA SER A 157 -0.07 -6.17 -16.16
C SER A 157 -0.94 -5.05 -16.72
N ARG A 158 -1.68 -4.33 -15.87
CA ARG A 158 -2.51 -3.19 -16.30
C ARG A 158 -1.65 -1.96 -16.61
N VAL A 159 -0.59 -1.72 -15.83
CA VAL A 159 0.41 -0.67 -16.12
C VAL A 159 1.18 -1.00 -17.39
N ALA A 160 1.52 -2.26 -17.63
CA ALA A 160 2.10 -2.72 -18.90
C ALA A 160 1.19 -2.43 -20.12
N ALA A 161 -0.10 -2.74 -19.99
CA ALA A 161 -1.10 -2.44 -21.03
C ALA A 161 -1.20 -0.93 -21.29
N PHE A 162 -1.13 -0.10 -20.25
CA PHE A 162 -1.09 1.36 -20.39
C PHE A 162 0.20 1.82 -21.09
N GLY A 163 1.36 1.25 -20.78
CA GLY A 163 2.61 1.54 -21.49
C GLY A 163 2.49 1.24 -22.99
N LYS A 164 1.86 0.11 -23.35
CA LYS A 164 1.58 -0.23 -24.75
C LYS A 164 0.64 0.76 -25.43
N PHE A 165 -0.41 1.22 -24.73
CA PHE A 165 -1.31 2.27 -25.23
C PHE A 165 -0.53 3.55 -25.61
N LEU A 166 0.54 3.87 -24.85
CA LEU A 166 1.43 4.99 -25.14
C LEU A 166 2.56 4.66 -26.13
N ALA A 167 2.45 3.55 -26.88
CA ALA A 167 3.46 3.08 -27.82
C ALA A 167 4.85 2.85 -27.19
N MET A 168 4.92 2.47 -25.93
CA MET A 168 6.17 2.09 -25.25
C MET A 168 6.52 0.62 -25.55
N ARG A 169 7.81 0.30 -25.56
CA ARG A 169 8.30 -1.07 -25.44
C ARG A 169 8.21 -1.49 -23.98
N VAL A 170 7.59 -2.65 -23.69
CA VAL A 170 7.40 -3.12 -22.32
C VAL A 170 8.30 -4.31 -22.02
N LEU A 171 9.13 -4.17 -21.00
CA LEU A 171 9.94 -5.23 -20.41
C LEU A 171 9.34 -5.62 -19.06
N ALA A 172 9.48 -6.88 -18.68
CA ALA A 172 8.99 -7.34 -17.38
C ALA A 172 9.95 -8.33 -16.71
N TRP A 173 10.00 -8.25 -15.39
CA TRP A 173 10.68 -9.20 -14.54
C TRP A 173 9.82 -9.55 -13.31
N GLY A 174 9.97 -10.77 -12.83
CA GLY A 174 9.39 -11.23 -11.56
C GLY A 174 9.95 -12.59 -11.17
N PRO A 175 10.01 -12.92 -9.85
CA PRO A 175 10.64 -14.16 -9.36
C PRO A 175 10.02 -15.45 -9.94
N THR A 176 8.73 -15.38 -10.32
CA THR A 176 7.96 -16.52 -10.83
C THR A 176 7.35 -16.21 -12.21
N LEU A 177 7.85 -15.19 -12.90
CA LEU A 177 7.37 -14.82 -14.22
C LEU A 177 7.98 -15.74 -15.27
N ASP A 178 7.16 -16.31 -16.13
CA ASP A 178 7.54 -17.05 -17.33
C ASP A 178 7.29 -16.22 -18.60
N ASP A 179 7.82 -16.70 -19.73
CA ASP A 179 7.72 -15.99 -21.01
C ASP A 179 6.29 -15.95 -21.56
N GLN A 180 5.49 -16.99 -21.30
CA GLN A 180 4.10 -17.06 -21.76
C GLN A 180 3.24 -15.99 -21.06
N ARG A 181 3.39 -15.85 -19.75
CA ARG A 181 2.68 -14.82 -18.96
C ARG A 181 3.12 -13.42 -19.36
N ALA A 182 4.42 -13.23 -19.60
CA ALA A 182 4.93 -11.94 -20.06
C ALA A 182 4.34 -11.58 -21.41
N ALA A 183 4.39 -12.48 -22.38
CA ALA A 183 3.83 -12.29 -23.71
C ALA A 183 2.32 -12.04 -23.70
N ALA A 184 1.55 -12.74 -22.87
CA ALA A 184 0.12 -12.53 -22.68
C ALA A 184 -0.22 -11.11 -22.18
N ALA A 185 0.68 -10.49 -21.40
CA ALA A 185 0.56 -9.09 -20.98
C ALA A 185 1.17 -8.09 -21.97
N GLY A 186 1.67 -8.58 -23.12
CA GLY A 186 2.32 -7.77 -24.15
C GLY A 186 3.69 -7.23 -23.73
N ALA A 187 4.38 -7.91 -22.83
CA ALA A 187 5.71 -7.57 -22.34
C ALA A 187 6.74 -8.65 -22.76
N ARG A 188 8.00 -8.27 -22.86
CA ARG A 188 9.12 -9.21 -23.00
C ARG A 188 9.71 -9.47 -21.61
N ARG A 189 9.79 -10.75 -21.21
CA ARG A 189 10.52 -11.13 -20.00
C ARG A 189 12.02 -10.97 -20.22
N VAL A 190 12.70 -10.40 -19.22
CA VAL A 190 14.15 -10.19 -19.24
C VAL A 190 14.73 -10.43 -17.83
N PRO A 191 16.05 -10.67 -17.68
CA PRO A 191 16.73 -10.58 -16.40
C PRO A 191 16.54 -9.21 -15.75
N LEU A 192 16.64 -9.14 -14.41
CA LEU A 192 16.42 -7.91 -13.66
C LEU A 192 17.38 -6.80 -14.10
N ASP A 193 18.66 -7.11 -14.24
CA ASP A 193 19.68 -6.14 -14.64
C ASP A 193 19.45 -5.58 -16.06
N GLU A 194 19.01 -6.42 -16.99
CA GLU A 194 18.66 -5.99 -18.35
C GLU A 194 17.47 -5.05 -18.31
N LEU A 195 16.46 -5.35 -17.47
CA LEU A 195 15.32 -4.48 -17.30
C LEU A 195 15.77 -3.07 -16.85
N PHE A 196 16.66 -2.97 -15.86
CA PHE A 196 17.14 -1.69 -15.35
C PHE A 196 17.99 -0.94 -16.40
N ARG A 197 18.85 -1.64 -17.15
CA ARG A 197 19.69 -1.02 -18.19
C ARG A 197 18.89 -0.47 -19.37
N GLU A 198 17.85 -1.17 -19.78
CA GLU A 198 17.10 -0.81 -21.00
C GLU A 198 15.93 0.14 -20.76
N SER A 199 15.44 0.24 -19.52
CA SER A 199 14.24 1.02 -19.22
C SER A 199 14.51 2.53 -19.17
N ASP A 200 13.57 3.29 -19.69
CA ASP A 200 13.46 4.74 -19.50
C ASP A 200 12.57 5.08 -18.29
N VAL A 201 11.63 4.18 -17.98
CA VAL A 201 10.83 4.22 -16.75
C VAL A 201 10.81 2.82 -16.15
N VAL A 202 11.12 2.68 -14.86
CA VAL A 202 10.94 1.44 -14.09
C VAL A 202 9.76 1.62 -13.14
N SER A 203 8.78 0.73 -13.20
CA SER A 203 7.60 0.74 -12.32
C SER A 203 7.52 -0.54 -11.49
N VAL A 204 7.41 -0.37 -10.15
CA VAL A 204 7.53 -1.44 -9.17
C VAL A 204 6.15 -1.89 -8.69
N HIS A 205 5.85 -3.19 -8.85
CA HIS A 205 4.58 -3.84 -8.52
C HIS A 205 4.75 -5.20 -7.84
N LEU A 206 5.90 -5.43 -7.21
CA LEU A 206 6.17 -6.67 -6.47
C LEU A 206 5.45 -6.70 -5.13
N ARG A 207 5.14 -7.92 -4.68
CA ARG A 207 4.79 -8.16 -3.28
C ARG A 207 6.06 -8.13 -2.42
N LEU A 208 6.00 -7.45 -1.28
CA LEU A 208 7.06 -7.48 -0.28
C LEU A 208 7.10 -8.83 0.42
N SER A 209 8.29 -9.41 0.52
CA SER A 209 8.61 -10.62 1.25
C SER A 209 10.08 -10.58 1.66
N GLU A 210 10.55 -11.52 2.47
CA GLU A 210 11.97 -11.67 2.80
C GLU A 210 12.87 -11.68 1.56
N ARG A 211 12.41 -12.35 0.48
CA ARG A 211 13.16 -12.49 -0.78
C ARG A 211 13.15 -11.25 -1.66
N THR A 212 12.24 -10.34 -1.44
CA THR A 212 12.07 -9.15 -2.29
C THR A 212 12.39 -7.85 -1.56
N ARG A 213 12.66 -7.91 -0.26
CA ARG A 213 13.13 -6.77 0.52
C ARG A 213 14.47 -6.27 -0.03
N GLY A 214 14.57 -4.97 -0.33
CA GLY A 214 15.78 -4.34 -0.85
C GLY A 214 16.24 -4.85 -2.21
N ILE A 215 15.34 -5.52 -2.96
CA ILE A 215 15.70 -6.09 -4.26
C ILE A 215 16.15 -5.05 -5.28
N ILE A 216 15.75 -3.80 -5.08
CA ILE A 216 16.20 -2.65 -5.86
C ILE A 216 17.18 -1.88 -4.96
N GLY A 217 18.42 -2.26 -5.02
CA GLY A 217 19.51 -1.65 -4.27
C GLY A 217 20.42 -0.75 -5.13
N ALA A 218 21.57 -0.38 -4.58
CA ALA A 218 22.55 0.47 -5.24
C ALA A 218 23.00 -0.11 -6.59
N GLU A 219 23.14 -1.44 -6.69
CA GLU A 219 23.54 -2.13 -7.92
C GLU A 219 22.50 -1.91 -9.02
N GLN A 220 21.22 -2.24 -8.78
CA GLN A 220 20.15 -2.09 -9.76
C GLN A 220 19.97 -0.62 -10.17
N LEU A 221 20.04 0.30 -9.22
CA LEU A 221 19.97 1.73 -9.50
C LEU A 221 21.17 2.22 -10.34
N SER A 222 22.35 1.60 -10.19
CA SER A 222 23.53 1.94 -10.99
C SER A 222 23.41 1.54 -12.45
N PHE A 223 22.57 0.55 -12.77
CA PHE A 223 22.31 0.13 -14.15
C PHE A 223 21.32 1.06 -14.88
N MET A 224 20.56 1.87 -14.16
CA MET A 224 19.58 2.76 -14.79
C MET A 224 20.27 3.83 -15.65
N LYS A 225 19.59 4.20 -16.73
CA LYS A 225 19.99 5.35 -17.55
C LYS A 225 19.91 6.63 -16.69
N ARG A 226 20.83 7.56 -16.93
CA ARG A 226 20.79 8.87 -16.25
C ARG A 226 19.48 9.64 -16.51
N SER A 227 18.85 9.40 -17.64
CA SER A 227 17.55 9.97 -18.03
C SER A 227 16.35 9.15 -17.52
N ALA A 228 16.55 8.03 -16.82
CA ALA A 228 15.48 7.14 -16.41
C ALA A 228 14.79 7.59 -15.12
N TYR A 229 13.57 7.13 -14.96
CA TYR A 229 12.71 7.40 -13.81
C TYR A 229 12.32 6.10 -13.07
N LEU A 230 12.18 6.19 -11.75
CA LEU A 230 11.67 5.10 -10.91
C LEU A 230 10.28 5.46 -10.35
N VAL A 231 9.33 4.53 -10.44
CA VAL A 231 7.99 4.67 -9.82
C VAL A 231 7.77 3.53 -8.84
N ASN A 232 7.53 3.84 -7.57
CA ASN A 232 7.21 2.82 -6.57
C ASN A 232 5.86 3.12 -5.90
N THR A 233 4.85 2.33 -6.25
CA THR A 233 3.51 2.32 -5.64
C THR A 233 3.20 0.97 -4.98
N ALA A 234 4.23 0.16 -4.74
CA ALA A 234 4.07 -1.18 -4.14
C ALA A 234 4.33 -1.16 -2.63
N ARG A 235 5.61 -1.17 -2.21
CA ARG A 235 6.04 -1.06 -0.80
C ARG A 235 7.41 -0.38 -0.75
N GLY A 236 7.62 0.49 0.24
CA GLY A 236 8.89 1.22 0.42
C GLY A 236 10.09 0.29 0.51
N ALA A 237 10.00 -0.72 1.35
CA ALA A 237 11.09 -1.67 1.60
C ALA A 237 11.48 -2.60 0.43
N LEU A 238 10.87 -2.46 -0.76
CA LEU A 238 11.35 -3.09 -2.00
C LEU A 238 12.57 -2.38 -2.58
N VAL A 239 12.71 -1.10 -2.26
CA VAL A 239 13.82 -0.24 -2.71
C VAL A 239 14.66 0.12 -1.50
N ASP A 240 15.97 0.02 -1.64
CA ASP A 240 16.90 0.59 -0.67
C ASP A 240 16.79 2.12 -0.72
N GLU A 241 16.19 2.68 0.33
CA GLU A 241 15.86 4.10 0.40
C GLU A 241 17.10 4.99 0.42
N GLN A 242 18.20 4.53 1.05
CA GLN A 242 19.46 5.26 1.09
C GLN A 242 20.13 5.27 -0.28
N ALA A 243 20.13 4.12 -0.96
CA ALA A 243 20.67 4.00 -2.32
C ALA A 243 19.88 4.85 -3.32
N LEU A 244 18.55 4.86 -3.22
CA LEU A 244 17.71 5.71 -4.06
C LEU A 244 17.97 7.20 -3.79
N MET A 245 18.09 7.58 -2.52
CA MET A 245 18.40 8.95 -2.13
C MET A 245 19.75 9.42 -2.71
N ALA A 246 20.77 8.59 -2.64
CA ALA A 246 22.09 8.87 -3.24
C ALA A 246 21.98 9.04 -4.77
N ALA A 247 21.26 8.12 -5.44
CA ALA A 247 21.06 8.17 -6.90
C ALA A 247 20.33 9.44 -7.36
N LEU A 248 19.35 9.90 -6.59
CA LEU A 248 18.60 11.13 -6.88
C LEU A 248 19.42 12.39 -6.66
N ARG A 249 20.17 12.50 -5.54
CA ARG A 249 21.01 13.65 -5.21
C ARG A 249 22.17 13.82 -6.17
N GLU A 250 22.76 12.72 -6.62
CA GLU A 250 23.87 12.71 -7.57
C GLU A 250 23.38 12.80 -9.03
N ASN A 251 22.08 12.91 -9.26
CA ASN A 251 21.47 12.88 -10.60
C ASN A 251 21.91 11.67 -11.44
N ARG A 252 22.09 10.51 -10.79
CA ARG A 252 22.35 9.22 -11.47
C ARG A 252 21.12 8.71 -12.18
N ILE A 253 19.93 9.09 -11.70
CA ILE A 253 18.64 8.93 -12.38
C ILE A 253 17.94 10.28 -12.46
N ALA A 254 17.03 10.45 -13.40
CA ALA A 254 16.35 11.72 -13.62
C ALA A 254 15.37 12.08 -12.51
N GLY A 255 14.72 11.09 -11.89
CA GLY A 255 13.79 11.33 -10.80
C GLY A 255 13.04 10.08 -10.35
N ALA A 256 12.21 10.23 -9.33
CA ALA A 256 11.34 9.17 -8.82
C ALA A 256 9.94 9.68 -8.46
N ALA A 257 8.93 8.78 -8.52
CA ALA A 257 7.61 8.99 -7.93
C ALA A 257 7.35 7.90 -6.89
N LEU A 258 7.07 8.32 -5.67
CA LEU A 258 6.97 7.45 -4.51
C LEU A 258 5.62 7.64 -3.84
N ASP A 259 4.86 6.55 -3.72
CA ASP A 259 3.62 6.49 -2.93
C ASP A 259 3.82 5.77 -1.58
N VAL A 260 4.97 5.10 -1.43
CA VAL A 260 5.28 4.24 -0.28
C VAL A 260 6.71 4.47 0.20
N TYR A 261 6.93 4.30 1.51
CA TYR A 261 8.19 4.59 2.19
C TYR A 261 8.56 3.46 3.14
N GLU A 262 9.80 3.44 3.62
CA GLU A 262 10.23 2.47 4.62
C GLU A 262 9.52 2.72 5.97
N ILE A 263 9.39 3.99 6.34
CA ILE A 263 8.65 4.45 7.53
C ILE A 263 7.46 5.29 7.07
N GLU A 264 6.27 4.88 7.46
CA GLU A 264 5.01 5.57 7.18
C GLU A 264 4.26 5.88 8.49
N PRO A 265 3.76 7.11 8.67
CA PRO A 265 3.88 8.30 7.82
C PRO A 265 5.33 8.78 7.62
N LEU A 266 5.64 9.29 6.42
CA LEU A 266 6.97 9.83 6.11
C LEU A 266 7.33 10.97 7.08
N PRO A 267 8.43 10.88 7.86
CA PRO A 267 8.79 11.88 8.84
C PRO A 267 8.89 13.30 8.27
N PRO A 268 8.54 14.36 9.03
CA PRO A 268 8.61 15.75 8.54
C PRO A 268 9.98 16.17 8.02
N GLY A 269 11.07 15.72 8.66
CA GLY A 269 12.45 16.02 8.25
C GLY A 269 13.05 15.06 7.23
N HIS A 270 12.26 14.17 6.63
CA HIS A 270 12.77 13.16 5.72
C HIS A 270 13.37 13.80 4.44
N PRO A 271 14.58 13.37 4.01
CA PRO A 271 15.28 14.00 2.88
C PRO A 271 14.51 14.01 1.56
N PHE A 272 13.65 13.03 1.29
CA PHE A 272 12.82 13.05 0.06
C PHE A 272 11.95 14.30 -0.06
N ARG A 273 11.55 14.90 1.06
CA ARG A 273 10.69 16.11 1.05
C ARG A 273 11.37 17.35 0.45
N SER A 274 12.70 17.34 0.38
CA SER A 274 13.52 18.41 -0.22
C SER A 274 14.08 18.07 -1.61
N CYS A 275 13.82 16.86 -2.12
CA CYS A 275 14.27 16.46 -3.46
C CYS A 275 13.33 17.01 -4.53
N GLU A 276 13.82 17.92 -5.38
CA GLU A 276 13.01 18.53 -6.45
C GLU A 276 12.64 17.56 -7.58
N ASN A 277 13.47 16.53 -7.78
CA ASN A 277 13.26 15.49 -8.79
C ASN A 277 12.44 14.29 -8.26
N VAL A 278 11.71 14.47 -7.15
CA VAL A 278 10.83 13.45 -6.58
C VAL A 278 9.39 13.93 -6.53
N VAL A 279 8.46 13.12 -7.00
CA VAL A 279 7.02 13.29 -6.76
C VAL A 279 6.65 12.43 -5.56
N LEU A 280 6.10 13.04 -4.52
CA LEU A 280 5.71 12.36 -3.27
C LEU A 280 4.19 12.23 -3.20
N SER A 281 3.74 11.05 -2.82
CA SER A 281 2.34 10.75 -2.53
C SER A 281 2.25 9.98 -1.20
N PRO A 282 1.28 10.27 -0.32
CA PRO A 282 1.22 9.71 1.03
C PRO A 282 0.41 8.40 1.08
N HIS A 283 0.85 7.36 0.37
CA HIS A 283 0.24 6.03 0.27
C HIS A 283 -1.25 6.10 -0.15
N MET A 284 -1.49 6.82 -1.25
CA MET A 284 -2.83 7.11 -1.78
C MET A 284 -3.38 6.03 -2.70
N GLY A 285 -2.60 5.03 -3.08
CA GLY A 285 -2.98 4.03 -4.08
C GLY A 285 -4.28 3.27 -3.80
N PHE A 286 -4.79 3.28 -2.57
CA PHE A 286 -6.09 2.70 -2.21
C PHE A 286 -7.12 3.74 -1.74
N VAL A 287 -6.74 5.01 -1.60
CA VAL A 287 -7.55 6.06 -0.97
C VAL A 287 -8.49 6.65 -2.00
N THR A 288 -9.62 5.98 -2.22
CA THR A 288 -10.73 6.46 -3.08
C THR A 288 -12.07 6.26 -2.36
N ALA A 289 -13.07 7.03 -2.76
CA ALA A 289 -14.42 6.92 -2.19
C ALA A 289 -14.97 5.49 -2.35
N GLU A 290 -14.80 4.88 -3.52
CA GLU A 290 -15.28 3.53 -3.84
C GLU A 290 -14.58 2.46 -2.99
N ALA A 291 -13.26 2.59 -2.78
CA ALA A 291 -12.51 1.67 -1.93
C ALA A 291 -12.96 1.76 -0.46
N TYR A 292 -13.16 2.98 0.06
CA TYR A 292 -13.63 3.19 1.42
C TYR A 292 -15.08 2.69 1.60
N GLN A 293 -15.96 2.93 0.65
CA GLN A 293 -17.32 2.35 0.65
C GLN A 293 -17.27 0.82 0.75
N LEU A 294 -16.45 0.18 -0.07
CA LEU A 294 -16.29 -1.28 -0.07
C LEU A 294 -15.72 -1.78 1.27
N PHE A 295 -14.64 -1.16 1.76
CA PHE A 295 -13.97 -1.55 2.99
C PHE A 295 -14.92 -1.47 4.19
N PHE A 296 -15.52 -0.31 4.42
CA PHE A 296 -16.35 -0.11 5.61
C PHE A 296 -17.67 -0.86 5.54
N ARG A 297 -18.27 -1.01 4.36
CA ARG A 297 -19.44 -1.87 4.21
C ARG A 297 -19.14 -3.29 4.67
N GLN A 298 -18.07 -3.91 4.15
CA GLN A 298 -17.73 -5.29 4.47
C GLN A 298 -17.19 -5.46 5.90
N ALA A 299 -16.46 -4.47 6.44
CA ALA A 299 -16.01 -4.50 7.83
C ALA A 299 -17.20 -4.41 8.79
N VAL A 300 -18.17 -3.54 8.52
CA VAL A 300 -19.38 -3.41 9.34
C VAL A 300 -20.26 -4.65 9.22
N GLU A 301 -20.41 -5.25 8.03
CA GLU A 301 -21.10 -6.54 7.85
C GLU A 301 -20.46 -7.63 8.73
N ALA A 302 -19.12 -7.74 8.74
CA ALA A 302 -18.42 -8.71 9.58
C ALA A 302 -18.60 -8.43 11.08
N ILE A 303 -18.58 -7.16 11.50
CA ILE A 303 -18.86 -6.76 12.89
C ILE A 303 -20.30 -7.09 13.28
N ASP A 304 -21.26 -6.87 12.39
CA ASP A 304 -22.68 -7.17 12.64
C ASP A 304 -22.91 -8.68 12.84
N GLU A 305 -22.33 -9.51 11.97
CA GLU A 305 -22.34 -10.97 12.12
C GLU A 305 -21.73 -11.41 13.46
N TYR A 306 -20.59 -10.83 13.83
CA TYR A 306 -19.93 -11.09 15.11
C TYR A 306 -20.81 -10.72 16.32
N LEU A 307 -21.42 -9.54 16.31
CA LEU A 307 -22.31 -9.07 17.38
C LEU A 307 -23.63 -9.88 17.50
N GLN A 308 -23.98 -10.62 16.45
CA GLN A 308 -25.10 -11.60 16.45
C GLN A 308 -24.66 -12.99 16.96
N GLY A 309 -23.40 -13.15 17.40
CA GLY A 309 -22.85 -14.45 17.82
C GLY A 309 -22.53 -15.40 16.66
N LYS A 310 -22.49 -14.90 15.44
CA LYS A 310 -22.13 -15.68 14.25
C LYS A 310 -20.64 -15.58 13.98
N VAL A 311 -20.07 -16.58 13.31
CA VAL A 311 -18.72 -16.48 12.73
C VAL A 311 -18.80 -15.70 11.43
N PRO A 312 -18.13 -14.54 11.32
CA PRO A 312 -18.17 -13.77 10.08
C PRO A 312 -17.66 -14.56 8.87
N ALA A 313 -18.37 -14.44 7.76
CA ALA A 313 -18.05 -15.17 6.52
C ALA A 313 -16.62 -14.86 6.00
N ARG A 314 -16.05 -13.69 6.35
CA ARG A 314 -14.73 -13.23 5.95
C ARG A 314 -13.65 -13.45 7.03
N ALA A 315 -13.89 -14.35 7.99
CA ALA A 315 -12.92 -14.66 9.04
C ALA A 315 -11.73 -15.46 8.48
N LEU A 316 -10.52 -15.02 8.84
CA LEU A 316 -9.25 -15.66 8.44
C LEU A 316 -8.89 -16.84 9.33
N ASN A 317 -9.30 -16.83 10.60
CA ASN A 317 -8.79 -17.72 11.64
C ASN A 317 -9.87 -18.45 12.46
N SER A 318 -11.10 -18.49 11.99
CA SER A 318 -12.21 -19.13 12.70
C SER A 318 -11.96 -20.63 13.00
N GLN A 319 -11.38 -21.37 12.06
CA GLN A 319 -11.04 -22.77 12.24
C GLN A 319 -9.93 -22.97 13.30
N MET A 320 -8.92 -22.08 13.31
CA MET A 320 -7.82 -22.12 14.28
C MET A 320 -8.31 -21.86 15.70
N ILE A 321 -9.27 -20.95 15.87
CA ILE A 321 -9.91 -20.67 17.17
C ILE A 321 -10.76 -21.86 17.60
N ALA A 322 -11.59 -22.43 16.71
CA ALA A 322 -12.42 -23.59 17.01
C ALA A 322 -11.62 -24.83 17.43
N GLN A 323 -10.45 -25.07 16.81
CA GLN A 323 -9.58 -26.20 17.17
C GLN A 323 -8.91 -26.06 18.55
N ARG A 324 -8.81 -24.83 19.08
CA ARG A 324 -8.19 -24.52 20.38
C ARG A 324 -9.18 -24.45 21.53
N SER A 325 -10.48 -24.32 21.22
CA SER A 325 -11.54 -24.40 22.21
C SER A 325 -11.70 -25.87 22.61
N PRO A 326 -11.63 -26.24 23.90
CA PRO A 326 -11.88 -27.61 24.31
C PRO A 326 -13.26 -28.05 23.85
N PRO A 327 -13.45 -29.29 23.40
CA PRO A 327 -14.76 -29.80 23.02
C PRO A 327 -15.69 -29.77 24.24
N GLY A 328 -16.67 -28.88 24.18
CA GLY A 328 -17.90 -28.87 24.98
C GLY A 328 -17.73 -28.77 26.52
N ARG A 329 -18.10 -27.63 27.05
CA ARG A 329 -18.83 -27.62 28.32
C ARG A 329 -20.30 -27.42 28.05
#